data_899d26ee0b27951e259903dcd56a9d6b
#
_entry.id   899d26ee0b27951e259903dcd56a9d6b
#
_cell.length_a   1.000
_cell.length_b   1.000
_cell.length_c   1.000
_cell.angle_alpha   90.00
_cell.angle_beta   90.00
_cell.angle_gamma   90.00
#
_symmetry.space_group_name_H-M   'P 1'
#
loop_
_entity.id
_entity.type
_entity.pdbx_description
1 polymer ?
#
loop_
_entity_poly.entity_id
_entity_poly.type
_entity_poly.pdbx_seq_one_letter_code
_entity_poly.pdbx_strand_id
1 'polypeptide(L)' 'PTAAISVRQVAEVLNLIRRLQEAGLAVILISHRMPDVFTVCDRVVVLRRGNKVADKLVGETSPEEVTGLITGAIETA' A
#
# COMPACT_ATOMS: atom_id res chain seq x y z
N PRO A 1 -8.88 8.09 -11.93
CA PRO A 1 -8.96 8.34 -10.52
C PRO A 1 -9.97 7.45 -9.82
N THR A 2 -9.82 7.40 -8.53
CA THR A 2 -10.61 6.52 -7.69
C THR A 2 -12.10 6.84 -7.69
N ALA A 3 -12.47 8.05 -8.06
CA ALA A 3 -13.88 8.44 -8.16
C ALA A 3 -14.65 7.58 -9.18
N ALA A 4 -13.96 7.04 -10.17
CA ALA A 4 -14.57 6.19 -11.20
C ALA A 4 -14.64 4.72 -10.76
N ILE A 5 -14.05 4.36 -9.64
CA ILE A 5 -13.99 2.98 -9.16
C ILE A 5 -14.94 2.84 -7.97
N SER A 6 -15.93 1.95 -8.10
CA SER A 6 -16.87 1.70 -7.02
C SER A 6 -16.20 0.90 -5.89
N VAL A 7 -16.80 0.95 -4.70
CA VAL A 7 -16.35 0.15 -3.55
C VAL A 7 -16.31 -1.33 -3.91
N ARG A 8 -17.28 -1.80 -4.69
CA ARG A 8 -17.35 -3.18 -5.13
C ARG A 8 -16.17 -3.56 -6.01
N GLN A 9 -15.78 -2.68 -6.95
CA GLN A 9 -14.65 -2.93 -7.82
C GLN A 9 -13.34 -2.98 -7.05
N VAL A 10 -13.17 -2.11 -6.07
CA VAL A 10 -12.00 -2.15 -5.19
C VAL A 10 -11.93 -3.47 -4.45
N ALA A 11 -13.05 -3.92 -3.88
CA ALA A 11 -13.10 -5.20 -3.18
C ALA A 11 -12.75 -6.37 -4.10
N GLU A 12 -13.19 -6.34 -5.35
CA GLU A 12 -12.85 -7.38 -6.31
C GLU A 12 -11.36 -7.42 -6.62
N VAL A 13 -10.73 -6.26 -6.76
CA VAL A 13 -9.29 -6.17 -7.00
C VAL A 13 -8.51 -6.72 -5.80
N LEU A 14 -8.90 -6.35 -4.59
CA LEU A 14 -8.23 -6.83 -3.38
C LEU A 14 -8.38 -8.35 -3.23
N ASN A 15 -9.55 -8.90 -3.56
CA ASN A 15 -9.77 -10.34 -3.53
C ASN A 15 -8.90 -11.06 -4.56
N LEU A 16 -8.72 -10.47 -5.74
CA LEU A 16 -7.83 -11.03 -6.76
C LEU A 16 -6.39 -11.06 -6.25
N ILE A 17 -5.93 -9.98 -5.64
CA ILE A 17 -4.57 -9.90 -5.08
C ILE A 17 -4.38 -11.01 -4.05
N ARG A 18 -5.34 -11.21 -3.15
CA ARG A 18 -5.25 -12.28 -2.14
C ARG A 18 -5.14 -13.65 -2.77
N ARG A 19 -5.93 -13.93 -3.82
CA ARG A 19 -5.87 -15.21 -4.51
C ARG A 19 -4.51 -15.44 -5.16
N LEU A 20 -3.91 -14.40 -5.73
CA LEU A 20 -2.58 -14.50 -6.33
C LEU A 20 -1.52 -14.77 -5.26
N GLN A 21 -1.62 -14.13 -4.11
CA GLN A 21 -0.73 -14.38 -2.98
C GLN A 21 -0.84 -15.81 -2.49
N GLU A 22 -2.05 -16.33 -2.36
CA GLU A 22 -2.29 -17.72 -1.93
C GLU A 22 -1.75 -18.72 -2.93
N ALA A 23 -1.70 -18.34 -4.20
CA ALA A 23 -1.10 -19.18 -5.24
C ALA A 23 0.44 -19.12 -5.26
N GLY A 24 1.04 -18.34 -4.36
CA GLY A 24 2.50 -18.26 -4.26
C GLY A 24 3.12 -17.19 -5.16
N LEU A 25 2.33 -16.30 -5.73
CA LEU A 25 2.83 -15.25 -6.63
C LEU A 25 3.20 -14.00 -5.84
N ALA A 26 4.27 -13.35 -6.27
CA ALA A 26 4.62 -12.02 -5.76
C ALA A 26 3.77 -10.98 -6.48
N VAL A 27 3.20 -10.04 -5.73
CA VAL A 27 2.33 -8.98 -6.27
C VAL A 27 2.85 -7.64 -5.81
N ILE A 28 2.96 -6.69 -6.75
CA ILE A 28 3.31 -5.31 -6.43
C ILE A 28 2.08 -4.45 -6.64
N LEU A 29 1.66 -3.75 -5.57
CA LEU A 29 0.55 -2.82 -5.61
C LEU A 29 1.09 -1.40 -5.48
N ILE A 30 0.73 -0.54 -6.43
CA ILE A 30 1.05 0.89 -6.35
C ILE A 30 -0.22 1.63 -6.00
N SER A 31 -0.25 2.23 -4.82
CA SER A 31 -1.44 2.89 -4.32
C SER A 31 -1.07 3.90 -3.23
N HIS A 32 -1.93 4.89 -3.05
CA HIS A 32 -1.85 5.80 -1.91
C HIS A 32 -3.03 5.58 -0.94
N ARG A 33 -3.83 4.57 -1.18
CA ARG A 33 -4.97 4.26 -0.32
C ARG A 33 -4.53 3.31 0.79
N MET A 34 -4.32 3.86 1.97
CA MET A 34 -3.81 3.09 3.10
C MET A 34 -4.71 1.94 3.54
N PRO A 35 -6.05 2.07 3.50
CA PRO A 35 -6.89 0.91 3.82
C PRO A 35 -6.60 -0.31 2.95
N ASP A 36 -6.38 -0.09 1.65
CA ASP A 36 -6.07 -1.19 0.73
C ASP A 36 -4.70 -1.76 0.99
N VAL A 37 -3.69 -0.89 1.15
CA VAL A 37 -2.32 -1.30 1.41
C VAL A 37 -2.23 -2.15 2.67
N PHE A 38 -2.87 -1.70 3.76
CA PHE A 38 -2.81 -2.41 5.04
C PHE A 38 -3.69 -3.66 5.07
N THR A 39 -4.57 -3.83 4.09
CA THR A 39 -5.41 -5.02 3.97
C THR A 39 -4.68 -6.17 3.28
N VAL A 40 -3.93 -5.89 2.21
CA VAL A 40 -3.38 -6.95 1.36
C VAL A 40 -1.86 -7.00 1.28
N CYS A 41 -1.16 -5.96 1.68
CA CYS A 41 0.29 -5.92 1.55
C CYS A 41 0.99 -6.44 2.81
N ASP A 42 2.15 -7.08 2.62
CA ASP A 42 3.00 -7.53 3.72
C ASP A 42 4.08 -6.48 4.02
N ARG A 43 4.49 -5.75 3.00
CA ARG A 43 5.57 -4.78 3.08
C ARG A 43 5.17 -3.51 2.32
N VAL A 44 5.61 -2.37 2.81
CA VAL A 44 5.39 -1.10 2.16
C VAL A 44 6.71 -0.39 1.94
N VAL A 45 6.89 0.13 0.72
CA VAL A 45 8.03 0.95 0.35
C VAL A 45 7.51 2.31 -0.03
N VAL A 46 8.05 3.36 0.58
CA VAL A 46 7.64 4.74 0.30
C VAL A 46 8.70 5.42 -0.53
N LEU A 47 8.28 5.95 -1.67
CA LEU A 47 9.14 6.74 -2.54
C LEU A 47 8.67 8.19 -2.51
N ARG A 48 9.62 9.11 -2.44
CA ARG A 48 9.34 10.53 -2.48
C ARG A 48 10.43 11.23 -3.28
N ARG A 49 10.02 11.91 -4.35
CA ARG A 49 10.94 12.62 -5.24
C ARG A 49 12.06 11.70 -5.77
N GLY A 50 11.72 10.47 -6.10
CA GLY A 50 12.67 9.50 -6.63
C GLY A 50 13.56 8.83 -5.59
N ASN A 51 13.37 9.12 -4.31
CA ASN A 51 14.15 8.51 -3.24
C ASN A 51 13.30 7.57 -2.41
N LYS A 52 13.90 6.46 -2.02
CA LYS A 52 13.25 5.54 -1.08
C LYS A 52 13.44 6.09 0.33
N VAL A 53 12.36 6.51 0.95
CA VAL A 53 12.40 7.09 2.30
C VAL A 53 11.99 6.10 3.38
N ALA A 54 11.37 4.98 3.02
CA ALA A 54 11.02 3.94 3.97
C ALA A 54 10.84 2.60 3.27
N ASP A 55 11.12 1.52 4.00
CA ASP A 55 10.91 0.14 3.58
C ASP A 55 10.61 -0.63 4.86
N LYS A 56 9.33 -0.91 5.11
CA LYS A 56 8.89 -1.51 6.37
C LYS A 56 7.89 -2.61 6.15
N LEU A 57 7.85 -3.55 7.09
CA LEU A 57 6.76 -4.50 7.17
C LEU A 57 5.50 -3.76 7.63
N VAL A 58 4.36 -4.10 7.04
CA VAL A 58 3.08 -3.48 7.38
C VAL A 58 2.76 -3.61 8.88
N GLY A 59 3.14 -4.75 9.49
CA GLY A 59 2.94 -4.97 10.91
C GLY A 59 3.81 -4.11 11.83
N GLU A 60 4.81 -3.42 11.28
CA GLU A 60 5.76 -2.60 12.04
C GLU A 60 5.54 -1.10 11.83
N THR A 61 4.49 -0.72 11.13
CA THR A 61 4.18 0.67 10.85
C THR A 61 2.68 0.90 10.98
N SER A 62 2.23 2.10 10.68
CA SER A 62 0.82 2.48 10.76
C SER A 62 0.41 3.27 9.53
N PRO A 63 -0.90 3.34 9.22
CA PRO A 63 -1.37 4.19 8.13
C PRO A 63 -0.95 5.64 8.30
N GLU A 64 -0.96 6.15 9.52
CA GLU A 64 -0.56 7.52 9.84
C GLU A 64 0.91 7.75 9.56
N GLU A 65 1.77 6.83 9.95
CA GLU A 65 3.20 6.93 9.69
C GLU A 65 3.48 6.90 8.18
N VAL A 66 2.89 5.97 7.47
CA VAL A 66 3.09 5.86 6.01
C VAL A 66 2.60 7.12 5.31
N THR A 67 1.43 7.63 5.69
CA THR A 67 0.91 8.88 5.12
C THR A 67 1.87 10.04 5.37
N GLY A 68 2.41 10.13 6.58
CA GLY A 68 3.38 11.16 6.92
C GLY A 68 4.66 11.06 6.08
N LEU A 69 5.11 9.85 5.80
CA LEU A 69 6.27 9.62 4.94
C LEU A 69 5.98 10.00 3.49
N ILE A 70 4.79 9.72 3.01
CA ILE A 70 4.37 10.07 1.64
C ILE A 70 4.34 11.58 1.47
N THR A 71 3.75 12.31 2.42
CA THR A 71 3.56 13.76 2.33
C THR A 71 4.79 14.55 2.69
N GLY A 72 5.75 13.94 3.37
CA GLY A 72 6.95 14.63 3.86
C GLY A 72 6.80 15.21 5.26
N ALA A 73 5.67 14.99 5.93
CA ALA A 73 5.49 15.39 7.33
C ALA A 73 6.47 14.63 8.23
N ILE A 74 6.78 13.38 7.85
CA ILE A 74 7.85 12.58 8.43
C ILE A 74 8.90 12.41 7.34
N GLU A 75 10.14 12.77 7.58
CA GLU A 75 11.16 12.75 6.52
C GLU A 75 11.65 11.35 6.19
N THR A 76 11.97 10.57 7.21
CA THR A 76 12.42 9.18 7.05
C THR A 76 11.94 8.36 8.24
N ALA A 77 11.96 7.07 8.08
CA ALA A 77 11.57 6.16 9.15
C ALA A 77 12.78 5.37 9.65
#